data_49b84d89b10826a31f9e4d5dd01811a9
#
_entry.id   49b84d89b10826a31f9e4d5dd01811a9
#
_cell.length_a   1.000
_cell.length_b   1.000
_cell.length_c   1.000
_cell.angle_alpha   90.00
_cell.angle_beta   90.00
_cell.angle_gamma   90.00
#
_symmetry.space_group_name_H-M   'P 1'
#
loop_
_entity.id
_entity.type
_entity.pdbx_description
1 polymer ?
#
loop_
_entity_poly.entity_id
_entity_poly.type
_entity_poly.pdbx_seq_one_letter_code
_entity_poly.pdbx_strand_id
1 'polypeptide(L)'
;TGKIAAVTEPKPKSHYGKSKLQAEQKLLPMNDDAFKVCVLRPPMIYGKGCKGNYRALEKFAGKLHFFPYVANERSMLYVDNLAAFVKLMIDKDESGVFFPQNDEYTNTSLMVKSIAAARGRKMRLVKGFTPLIRFLGLFTGLVNKAFGNLTYDKSLSYPDFKPEFGLEESIVLSET
;
A
#
# COMPACT_ATOMS: atom_id res chain seq x y z
N THR A 1 -8.70 4.85 -7.73
CA THR A 1 -9.14 3.45 -7.67
C THR A 1 -8.93 2.79 -9.02
N GLY A 2 -8.46 1.55 -9.05
CA GLY A 2 -8.20 0.81 -10.26
C GLY A 2 -6.77 0.25 -10.29
N LYS A 3 -6.35 -0.20 -11.47
CA LYS A 3 -5.00 -0.72 -11.70
C LYS A 3 -4.10 0.41 -12.20
N ILE A 4 -2.96 0.59 -11.54
CA ILE A 4 -1.90 1.52 -11.94
C ILE A 4 -0.92 0.75 -12.82
N ALA A 5 -0.68 1.25 -14.01
CA ALA A 5 0.27 0.75 -15.00
C ALA A 5 1.29 1.84 -15.37
N ALA A 6 2.31 1.50 -16.13
CA ALA A 6 3.37 2.45 -16.54
C ALA A 6 2.83 3.72 -17.21
N VAL A 7 1.75 3.58 -17.99
CA VAL A 7 1.10 4.70 -18.70
C VAL A 7 0.13 5.51 -17.84
N THR A 8 -0.04 5.15 -16.56
CA THR A 8 -0.99 5.82 -15.68
C THR A 8 -0.43 7.17 -15.21
N GLU A 9 -1.00 8.25 -15.72
CA GLU A 9 -0.63 9.59 -15.26
C GLU A 9 -1.04 9.85 -13.81
N PRO A 10 -0.14 10.42 -12.99
CA PRO A 10 -0.48 10.82 -11.63
C PRO A 10 -1.43 12.02 -11.63
N LYS A 11 -2.63 11.85 -11.05
CA LYS A 11 -3.66 12.90 -10.91
C LYS A 11 -4.07 13.07 -9.45
N PRO A 12 -3.17 13.62 -8.59
CA PRO A 12 -3.45 13.77 -7.17
C PRO A 12 -4.54 14.81 -6.90
N LYS A 13 -5.51 14.45 -6.04
CA LYS A 13 -6.58 15.32 -5.61
C LYS A 13 -6.25 16.10 -4.33
N SER A 14 -5.42 15.53 -3.45
CA SER A 14 -5.05 16.15 -2.17
C SER A 14 -3.88 17.13 -2.33
N HIS A 15 -3.80 18.12 -1.44
CA HIS A 15 -2.66 19.06 -1.38
C HIS A 15 -1.33 18.32 -1.16
N TYR A 16 -1.32 17.31 -0.30
CA TYR A 16 -0.17 16.44 -0.07
C TYR A 16 0.29 15.75 -1.37
N GLY A 17 -0.62 15.10 -2.09
CA GLY A 17 -0.26 14.44 -3.35
C GLY A 17 0.23 15.43 -4.42
N LYS A 18 -0.39 16.61 -4.50
CA LYS A 18 0.05 17.68 -5.42
C LYS A 18 1.45 18.15 -5.09
N SER A 19 1.77 18.38 -3.81
CA SER A 19 3.11 18.82 -3.40
C SER A 19 4.19 17.77 -3.71
N LYS A 20 3.86 16.47 -3.54
CA LYS A 20 4.79 15.39 -3.91
C LYS A 20 5.04 15.32 -5.42
N LEU A 21 3.98 15.45 -6.23
CA LEU A 21 4.12 15.47 -7.68
C LEU A 21 4.92 16.69 -8.16
N GLN A 22 4.71 17.86 -7.56
CA GLN A 22 5.47 19.07 -7.88
C GLN A 22 6.96 18.90 -7.53
N ALA A 23 7.29 18.28 -6.40
CA ALA A 23 8.67 17.99 -6.03
C ALA A 23 9.31 17.03 -7.03
N GLU A 24 8.63 15.96 -7.41
CA GLU A 24 9.08 15.01 -8.42
C GLU A 24 9.37 15.70 -9.77
N GLN A 25 8.44 16.53 -10.25
CA GLN A 25 8.57 17.27 -11.52
C GLN A 25 9.75 18.25 -11.51
N LYS A 26 10.13 18.77 -10.33
CA LYS A 26 11.30 19.66 -10.20
C LYS A 26 12.61 18.89 -10.05
N LEU A 27 12.59 17.74 -9.39
CA LEU A 27 13.80 16.98 -9.12
C LEU A 27 14.25 16.10 -10.30
N LEU A 28 13.30 15.43 -10.99
CA LEU A 28 13.63 14.53 -12.09
C LEU A 28 14.49 15.18 -13.20
N PRO A 29 14.24 16.44 -13.63
CA PRO A 29 15.10 17.11 -14.62
C PRO A 29 16.51 17.46 -14.12
N MET A 30 16.77 17.38 -12.80
CA MET A 30 18.07 17.62 -12.21
C MET A 30 18.96 16.36 -12.21
N ASN A 31 18.41 15.23 -12.66
CA ASN A 31 19.14 13.96 -12.68
C ASN A 31 20.24 14.01 -13.74
N ASP A 32 21.49 13.82 -13.30
CA ASP A 32 22.68 13.70 -14.14
C ASP A 32 23.67 12.69 -13.53
N ASP A 33 24.88 12.62 -14.05
CA ASP A 33 25.90 11.70 -13.56
C ASP A 33 26.42 12.05 -12.17
N ALA A 34 26.38 13.33 -11.78
CA ALA A 34 26.82 13.82 -10.47
C ALA A 34 25.68 13.85 -9.43
N PHE A 35 24.42 13.88 -9.88
CA PHE A 35 23.26 13.98 -9.02
C PHE A 35 22.14 13.00 -9.47
N LYS A 36 22.11 11.83 -8.85
CA LYS A 36 21.10 10.80 -9.16
C LYS A 36 19.79 11.06 -8.42
N VAL A 37 18.70 11.09 -9.17
CA VAL A 37 17.35 11.29 -8.63
C VAL A 37 16.55 10.01 -8.71
N CYS A 38 16.30 9.39 -7.57
CA CYS A 38 15.47 8.20 -7.43
C CYS A 38 14.12 8.58 -6.79
N VAL A 39 13.04 8.46 -7.54
CA VAL A 39 11.68 8.75 -7.08
C VAL A 39 10.95 7.45 -6.81
N LEU A 40 10.47 7.28 -5.58
CA LEU A 40 9.67 6.12 -5.20
C LEU A 40 8.18 6.49 -5.11
N ARG A 41 7.35 5.72 -5.79
CA ARG A 41 5.89 5.81 -5.72
C ARG A 41 5.31 4.54 -5.10
N PRO A 42 5.48 4.34 -3.78
CA PRO A 42 4.96 3.15 -3.11
C PRO A 42 3.43 3.18 -3.04
N PRO A 43 2.78 1.99 -2.95
CA PRO A 43 1.37 1.88 -2.57
C PRO A 43 1.19 2.21 -1.08
N MET A 44 0.14 1.71 -0.44
CA MET A 44 -0.03 1.88 1.00
C MET A 44 1.09 1.18 1.77
N ILE A 45 1.91 1.97 2.48
CA ILE A 45 2.94 1.44 3.37
C ILE A 45 2.29 1.06 4.70
N TYR A 46 2.72 -0.09 5.26
CA TYR A 46 2.31 -0.56 6.56
C TYR A 46 3.49 -1.11 7.36
N GLY A 47 3.32 -1.22 8.67
CA GLY A 47 4.33 -1.68 9.61
C GLY A 47 4.15 -1.04 10.97
N LYS A 48 4.92 -1.48 11.96
CA LYS A 48 4.88 -0.97 13.33
C LYS A 48 5.12 0.54 13.36
N GLY A 49 4.21 1.27 13.98
CA GLY A 49 4.29 2.74 14.10
C GLY A 49 3.95 3.54 12.84
N CYS A 50 3.67 2.90 11.70
CA CYS A 50 3.29 3.60 10.47
C CYS A 50 2.00 4.41 10.66
N LYS A 51 2.01 5.66 10.19
CA LYS A 51 0.83 6.54 10.17
C LYS A 51 -0.03 6.23 8.94
N GLY A 52 -1.34 6.46 9.04
CA GLY A 52 -2.23 6.37 7.88
C GLY A 52 -3.31 5.28 7.99
N ASN A 53 -3.69 4.71 6.86
CA ASN A 53 -4.84 3.80 6.77
C ASN A 53 -4.65 2.48 7.55
N TYR A 54 -3.41 2.01 7.71
CA TYR A 54 -3.11 0.81 8.49
C TYR A 54 -3.61 0.93 9.93
N ARG A 55 -3.40 2.08 10.60
CA ARG A 55 -3.92 2.34 11.96
C ARG A 55 -5.45 2.20 12.08
N ALA A 56 -6.19 2.48 11.02
CA ALA A 56 -7.63 2.26 11.02
C ALA A 56 -7.95 0.75 10.99
N LEU A 57 -7.19 -0.03 10.23
CA LEU A 57 -7.33 -1.50 10.19
C LEU A 57 -6.98 -2.12 11.53
N GLU A 58 -5.91 -1.68 12.19
CA GLU A 58 -5.52 -2.08 13.56
C GLU A 58 -6.65 -1.80 14.57
N LYS A 59 -7.27 -0.61 14.50
CA LYS A 59 -8.40 -0.25 15.37
C LYS A 59 -9.61 -1.17 15.16
N PHE A 60 -9.92 -1.51 13.92
CA PHE A 60 -11.01 -2.46 13.62
C PHE A 60 -10.66 -3.86 14.14
N ALA A 61 -9.45 -4.35 13.89
CA ALA A 61 -8.96 -5.63 14.37
C ALA A 61 -8.98 -5.72 15.91
N GLY A 62 -8.64 -4.63 16.60
CA GLY A 62 -8.64 -4.56 18.06
C GLY A 62 -10.01 -4.42 18.72
N LYS A 63 -11.02 -3.89 18.01
CA LYS A 63 -12.33 -3.58 18.60
C LYS A 63 -13.45 -4.52 18.18
N LEU A 64 -13.39 -5.04 16.95
CA LEU A 64 -14.49 -5.82 16.37
C LEU A 64 -14.25 -7.32 16.52
N HIS A 65 -15.33 -8.11 16.60
CA HIS A 65 -15.32 -9.57 16.57
C HIS A 65 -15.74 -10.12 15.19
N PHE A 66 -16.36 -9.27 14.37
CA PHE A 66 -16.73 -9.58 13.00
C PHE A 66 -16.47 -8.36 12.11
N PHE A 67 -16.14 -8.63 10.85
CA PHE A 67 -15.84 -7.60 9.85
C PHE A 67 -16.46 -7.98 8.52
N PRO A 68 -16.97 -7.02 7.74
CA PRO A 68 -17.56 -7.34 6.43
C PRO A 68 -16.48 -7.86 5.47
N TYR A 69 -16.77 -8.94 4.77
CA TYR A 69 -15.93 -9.40 3.66
C TYR A 69 -16.30 -8.65 2.40
N VAL A 70 -15.33 -7.95 1.84
CA VAL A 70 -15.44 -7.26 0.56
C VAL A 70 -14.32 -7.76 -0.35
N ALA A 71 -14.72 -8.30 -1.50
CA ALA A 71 -13.75 -8.73 -2.51
C ALA A 71 -13.10 -7.48 -3.14
N ASN A 72 -11.93 -7.12 -2.66
CA ASN A 72 -11.09 -6.07 -3.22
C ASN A 72 -9.63 -6.53 -3.26
N GLU A 73 -8.84 -5.90 -4.12
CA GLU A 73 -7.41 -6.14 -4.25
C GLU A 73 -6.63 -4.83 -4.10
N ARG A 74 -5.54 -4.89 -3.36
CA ARG A 74 -4.67 -3.75 -3.10
C ARG A 74 -3.21 -4.15 -3.13
N SER A 75 -2.39 -3.36 -3.82
CA SER A 75 -0.96 -3.39 -3.59
C SER A 75 -0.65 -2.71 -2.26
N MET A 76 0.27 -3.28 -1.53
CA MET A 76 0.80 -2.76 -0.27
C MET A 76 2.31 -2.98 -0.21
N LEU A 77 2.97 -2.29 0.69
CA LEU A 77 4.40 -2.45 0.92
C LEU A 77 4.69 -2.43 2.42
N TYR A 78 5.34 -3.47 2.91
CA TYR A 78 5.84 -3.50 4.29
C TYR A 78 7.01 -2.53 4.46
N VAL A 79 7.09 -1.86 5.60
CA VAL A 79 8.06 -0.78 5.82
C VAL A 79 9.51 -1.25 5.72
N ASP A 80 9.83 -2.47 6.21
CA ASP A 80 11.20 -2.98 6.13
C ASP A 80 11.53 -3.46 4.71
N ASN A 81 10.55 -3.98 3.96
CA ASN A 81 10.70 -4.22 2.52
C ASN A 81 10.97 -2.91 1.75
N LEU A 82 10.33 -1.80 2.16
CA LEU A 82 10.65 -0.49 1.58
C LEU A 82 12.08 -0.06 1.93
N ALA A 83 12.52 -0.27 3.17
CA ALA A 83 13.89 0.05 3.57
C ALA A 83 14.92 -0.76 2.77
N ALA A 84 14.68 -2.06 2.58
CA ALA A 84 15.50 -2.92 1.72
C ALA A 84 15.52 -2.44 0.26
N PHE A 85 14.34 -2.00 -0.26
CA PHE A 85 14.27 -1.43 -1.60
C PHE A 85 15.08 -0.13 -1.73
N VAL A 86 14.98 0.77 -0.77
CA VAL A 86 15.77 2.02 -0.76
C VAL A 86 17.28 1.70 -0.75
N LYS A 87 17.70 0.76 0.10
CA LYS A 87 19.09 0.30 0.12
C LYS A 87 19.53 -0.22 -1.24
N LEU A 88 18.72 -1.07 -1.88
CA LEU A 88 19.01 -1.62 -3.21
C LEU A 88 19.18 -0.52 -4.27
N MET A 89 18.33 0.53 -4.26
CA MET A 89 18.46 1.67 -5.19
C MET A 89 19.76 2.45 -4.98
N ILE A 90 20.16 2.63 -3.72
CA ILE A 90 21.43 3.28 -3.37
C ILE A 90 22.62 2.42 -3.81
N ASP A 91 22.63 1.14 -3.48
CA ASP A 91 23.73 0.21 -3.79
C ASP A 91 23.96 0.06 -5.31
N LYS A 92 22.88 0.20 -6.10
CA LYS A 92 22.92 0.10 -7.56
C LYS A 92 23.06 1.44 -8.29
N ASP A 93 23.14 2.53 -7.55
CA ASP A 93 23.19 3.91 -8.10
C ASP A 93 22.03 4.18 -9.10
N GLU A 94 20.83 3.69 -8.76
CA GLU A 94 19.66 3.76 -9.62
C GLU A 94 19.05 5.16 -9.64
N SER A 95 18.55 5.57 -10.80
CA SER A 95 17.80 6.81 -10.98
C SER A 95 16.54 6.61 -11.80
N GLY A 96 15.54 7.49 -11.61
CA GLY A 96 14.25 7.39 -12.29
C GLY A 96 13.08 7.19 -11.33
N VAL A 97 11.98 6.63 -11.83
CA VAL A 97 10.73 6.44 -11.08
C VAL A 97 10.45 4.97 -10.87
N PHE A 98 10.32 4.56 -9.61
CA PHE A 98 10.13 3.17 -9.22
C PHE A 98 8.85 2.97 -8.41
N PHE A 99 8.28 1.77 -8.49
CA PHE A 99 7.01 1.40 -7.87
C PHE A 99 7.19 0.17 -6.96
N PRO A 100 7.92 0.31 -5.83
CA PRO A 100 8.12 -0.81 -4.92
C PRO A 100 6.79 -1.30 -4.36
N GLN A 101 6.57 -2.61 -4.34
CA GLN A 101 5.38 -3.25 -3.80
C GLN A 101 5.72 -4.67 -3.31
N ASN A 102 4.91 -5.21 -2.39
CA ASN A 102 5.00 -6.62 -2.04
C ASN A 102 4.58 -7.50 -3.22
N ASP A 103 5.03 -8.75 -3.24
CA ASP A 103 4.71 -9.69 -4.31
C ASP A 103 3.23 -10.05 -4.39
N GLU A 104 2.53 -9.98 -3.26
CA GLU A 104 1.12 -10.37 -3.17
C GLU A 104 0.20 -9.14 -3.17
N TYR A 105 -0.93 -9.25 -3.85
CA TYR A 105 -2.05 -8.35 -3.60
C TYR A 105 -2.76 -8.78 -2.33
N THR A 106 -3.17 -7.82 -1.52
CA THR A 106 -3.93 -8.10 -0.31
C THR A 106 -5.38 -7.64 -0.43
N ASN A 107 -6.22 -8.24 0.40
CA ASN A 107 -7.62 -7.87 0.57
C ASN A 107 -7.80 -7.18 1.92
N THR A 108 -8.51 -6.07 1.96
CA THR A 108 -8.70 -5.29 3.20
C THR A 108 -9.32 -6.11 4.32
N SER A 109 -10.29 -6.95 4.01
CA SER A 109 -10.97 -7.78 5.02
C SER A 109 -10.07 -8.90 5.55
N LEU A 110 -9.28 -9.51 4.67
CA LEU A 110 -8.28 -10.50 5.06
C LEU A 110 -7.19 -9.85 5.92
N MET A 111 -6.73 -8.66 5.55
CA MET A 111 -5.75 -7.89 6.33
C MET A 111 -6.23 -7.66 7.77
N VAL A 112 -7.47 -7.18 7.96
CA VAL A 112 -8.05 -6.98 9.31
C VAL A 112 -8.12 -8.30 10.08
N LYS A 113 -8.45 -9.42 9.42
CA LYS A 113 -8.46 -10.74 10.03
C LYS A 113 -7.07 -11.18 10.47
N SER A 114 -6.04 -10.99 9.62
CA SER A 114 -4.65 -11.35 9.93
C SER A 114 -4.08 -10.50 11.05
N ILE A 115 -4.37 -9.19 11.09
CA ILE A 115 -4.02 -8.30 12.21
C ILE A 115 -4.66 -8.79 13.52
N ALA A 116 -5.94 -9.15 13.50
CA ALA A 116 -6.61 -9.68 14.69
C ALA A 116 -5.97 -10.99 15.16
N ALA A 117 -5.63 -11.89 14.23
CA ALA A 117 -4.99 -13.16 14.53
C ALA A 117 -3.58 -12.96 15.13
N ALA A 118 -2.77 -12.03 14.59
CA ALA A 118 -1.45 -11.68 15.13
C ALA A 118 -1.55 -11.16 16.59
N ARG A 119 -2.67 -10.53 16.94
CA ARG A 119 -2.98 -10.09 18.33
C ARG A 119 -3.67 -11.16 19.19
N GLY A 120 -3.69 -12.42 18.77
CA GLY A 120 -4.36 -13.52 19.48
C GLY A 120 -5.89 -13.44 19.49
N ARG A 121 -6.51 -12.65 18.63
CA ARG A 121 -7.97 -12.44 18.58
C ARG A 121 -8.61 -13.17 17.40
N LYS A 122 -9.81 -13.70 17.61
CA LYS A 122 -10.61 -14.31 16.56
C LYS A 122 -11.48 -13.26 15.87
N MET A 123 -11.37 -13.16 14.54
CA MET A 123 -12.17 -12.28 13.69
C MET A 123 -12.98 -13.11 12.71
N ARG A 124 -14.30 -12.93 12.68
CA ARG A 124 -15.19 -13.55 11.69
C ARG A 124 -15.43 -12.59 10.53
N LEU A 125 -15.22 -13.06 9.31
CA LEU A 125 -15.59 -12.32 8.10
C LEU A 125 -17.01 -12.68 7.68
N VAL A 126 -17.87 -11.67 7.56
CA VAL A 126 -19.29 -11.83 7.20
C VAL A 126 -19.50 -11.41 5.75
N LYS A 127 -20.00 -12.33 4.91
CA LYS A 127 -20.34 -12.09 3.51
C LYS A 127 -21.71 -11.40 3.39
N GLY A 128 -22.01 -10.85 2.21
CA GLY A 128 -23.32 -10.23 1.91
C GLY A 128 -23.36 -8.71 2.01
N PHE A 129 -22.39 -8.07 2.65
CA PHE A 129 -22.35 -6.61 2.81
C PHE A 129 -21.76 -5.86 1.60
N THR A 130 -21.22 -6.56 0.61
CA THR A 130 -20.58 -5.95 -0.56
C THR A 130 -21.45 -4.94 -1.31
N PRO A 131 -22.75 -5.22 -1.60
CA PRO A 131 -23.63 -4.27 -2.28
C PRO A 131 -23.83 -2.99 -1.47
N LEU A 132 -24.07 -3.13 -0.17
CA LEU A 132 -24.27 -2.00 0.75
C LEU A 132 -22.99 -1.14 0.86
N ILE A 133 -21.82 -1.77 0.99
CA ILE A 133 -20.54 -1.07 1.07
C ILE A 133 -20.22 -0.36 -0.23
N ARG A 134 -20.48 -0.96 -1.39
CA ARG A 134 -20.34 -0.32 -2.69
C ARG A 134 -21.28 0.88 -2.83
N PHE A 135 -22.53 0.74 -2.41
CA PHE A 135 -23.50 1.84 -2.40
C PHE A 135 -23.03 2.99 -1.51
N LEU A 136 -22.60 2.72 -0.28
CA LEU A 136 -22.03 3.72 0.63
C LEU A 136 -20.76 4.36 0.07
N GLY A 137 -19.97 3.62 -0.71
CA GLY A 137 -18.78 4.10 -1.40
C GLY A 137 -19.05 5.17 -2.45
N LEU A 138 -20.27 5.22 -3.00
CA LEU A 138 -20.67 6.29 -3.92
C LEU A 138 -20.77 7.65 -3.21
N PHE A 139 -21.10 7.66 -1.93
CA PHE A 139 -21.31 8.88 -1.14
C PHE A 139 -20.11 9.25 -0.25
N THR A 140 -19.23 8.30 0.06
CA THR A 140 -18.12 8.54 0.98
C THR A 140 -16.78 8.10 0.40
N GLY A 141 -15.87 9.05 0.17
CA GLY A 141 -14.51 8.75 -0.26
C GLY A 141 -13.70 7.89 0.72
N LEU A 142 -14.12 7.82 1.99
CA LEU A 142 -13.48 6.99 3.03
C LEU A 142 -13.71 5.49 2.78
N VAL A 143 -14.93 5.10 2.39
CA VAL A 143 -15.26 3.71 2.05
C VAL A 143 -14.46 3.27 0.82
N ASN A 144 -14.37 4.11 -0.21
CA ASN A 144 -13.55 3.81 -1.39
C ASN A 144 -12.05 3.72 -1.07
N LYS A 145 -11.54 4.53 -0.14
CA LYS A 145 -10.15 4.41 0.33
C LYS A 145 -9.89 3.11 1.07
N ALA A 146 -10.86 2.59 1.82
CA ALA A 146 -10.72 1.36 2.58
C ALA A 146 -10.97 0.11 1.73
N PHE A 147 -12.02 0.11 0.90
CA PHE A 147 -12.53 -1.08 0.21
C PHE A 147 -12.43 -1.00 -1.32
N GLY A 148 -11.99 0.11 -1.89
CA GLY A 148 -11.76 0.22 -3.33
C GLY A 148 -10.54 -0.58 -3.78
N ASN A 149 -10.57 -1.08 -5.01
CA ASN A 149 -9.39 -1.68 -5.65
C ASN A 149 -8.33 -0.61 -5.92
N LEU A 150 -7.09 -0.92 -5.59
CA LEU A 150 -5.95 -0.12 -5.98
C LEU A 150 -4.73 -1.04 -6.07
N THR A 151 -4.45 -1.52 -7.27
CA THR A 151 -3.32 -2.41 -7.54
C THR A 151 -2.32 -1.75 -8.47
N TYR A 152 -1.07 -2.04 -8.27
CA TYR A 152 0.00 -1.73 -9.21
C TYR A 152 0.23 -2.94 -10.10
N ASP A 153 0.41 -2.72 -11.39
CA ASP A 153 0.77 -3.79 -12.30
C ASP A 153 2.08 -4.43 -11.84
N LYS A 154 2.15 -5.76 -11.88
CA LYS A 154 3.37 -6.48 -11.49
C LYS A 154 4.54 -6.20 -12.42
N SER A 155 4.28 -5.80 -13.66
CA SER A 155 5.32 -5.33 -14.59
C SER A 155 6.04 -4.05 -14.13
N LEU A 156 5.50 -3.31 -13.15
CA LEU A 156 6.13 -2.15 -12.55
C LEU A 156 7.13 -2.51 -11.44
N SER A 157 7.10 -3.75 -10.96
CA SER A 157 8.05 -4.21 -9.94
C SER A 157 9.46 -4.22 -10.50
N TYR A 158 10.41 -3.76 -9.71
CA TYR A 158 11.82 -3.79 -10.09
C TYR A 158 12.31 -5.24 -10.15
N PRO A 159 12.91 -5.70 -11.27
CA PRO A 159 13.18 -7.13 -11.49
C PRO A 159 14.07 -7.79 -10.44
N ASP A 160 15.05 -7.04 -9.91
CA ASP A 160 16.01 -7.56 -8.94
C ASP A 160 15.54 -7.39 -7.49
N PHE A 161 14.37 -6.80 -7.27
CA PHE A 161 13.82 -6.65 -5.94
C PHE A 161 12.93 -7.84 -5.59
N LYS A 162 13.29 -8.53 -4.53
CA LYS A 162 12.46 -9.55 -3.88
C LYS A 162 12.17 -9.10 -2.46
N PRO A 163 10.91 -8.87 -2.09
CA PRO A 163 10.53 -8.57 -0.70
C PRO A 163 11.04 -9.66 0.24
N GLU A 164 11.73 -9.26 1.29
CA GLU A 164 12.29 -10.18 2.30
C GLU A 164 11.18 -10.81 3.14
N PHE A 165 10.16 -10.00 3.48
CA PHE A 165 9.05 -10.41 4.34
C PHE A 165 7.78 -10.59 3.51
N GLY A 166 7.17 -11.77 3.59
CA GLY A 166 5.85 -12.05 3.04
C GLY A 166 4.73 -11.36 3.81
N LEU A 167 3.49 -11.42 3.30
CA LEU A 167 2.35 -10.70 3.87
C LEU A 167 2.04 -11.12 5.32
N GLU A 168 1.96 -12.42 5.59
CA GLU A 168 1.57 -12.91 6.93
C GLU A 168 2.66 -12.61 7.96
N GLU A 169 3.91 -12.86 7.65
CA GLU A 169 5.05 -12.59 8.51
C GLU A 169 5.17 -11.10 8.83
N SER A 170 5.09 -10.23 7.83
CA SER A 170 5.18 -8.78 8.01
C SER A 170 4.03 -8.21 8.84
N ILE A 171 2.83 -8.83 8.80
CA ILE A 171 1.73 -8.46 9.69
C ILE A 171 2.07 -8.84 11.14
N VAL A 172 2.59 -10.04 11.39
CA VAL A 172 3.00 -10.45 12.75
C VAL A 172 4.05 -9.48 13.29
N LEU A 173 5.09 -9.16 12.52
CA LEU A 173 6.13 -8.20 12.91
C LEU A 173 5.59 -6.78 13.13
N SER A 174 4.52 -6.40 12.44
CA SER A 174 3.88 -5.09 12.63
C SER A 174 3.11 -4.97 13.95
N GLU A 175 2.65 -6.12 14.50
CA GLU A 175 1.75 -6.17 15.65
C GLU A 175 2.44 -6.58 16.96
N THR A 176 3.70 -7.02 16.87
CA THR A 176 4.59 -7.32 18.01
C THR A 176 5.48 -6.12 18.33
#